data_e5331fa3448ea05935c8e56eb2951349
#
_entry.id   e5331fa3448ea05935c8e56eb2951349
#
_cell.length_a   1.000
_cell.length_b   1.000
_cell.length_c   1.000
_cell.angle_alpha   90.00
_cell.angle_beta   90.00
_cell.angle_gamma   90.00
#
_symmetry.space_group_name_H-M   'P 1'
#
loop_
_entity.id
_entity.type
_entity.pdbx_description
1 polymer ?
#
loop_
_entity_poly.entity_id
_entity_poly.type
_entity_poly.pdbx_seq_one_letter_code
_entity_poly.pdbx_strand_id
1 'polypeptide(L)'
;MSENELLIAALKYATAGWKIHPCRLDKTPYLKDWPGKATSDPDQIREWWSKWPDASIGCATGEASGMWVLDADLPDGPPEIERMKLPRTLTQQTGGGGFQYFWNSNGTEIRNSARKVGPGLDVRGNGGYVILPPSKHPSGGQYTWILKKKIA
;
A
#
# COMPACT_ATOMS: atom_id res chain seq x y z
N MET A 1 26.00 5.24 12.25
CA MET A 1 25.30 5.16 10.96
C MET A 1 23.80 5.05 11.21
N SER A 2 23.04 5.89 10.56
CA SER A 2 21.60 5.78 10.65
C SER A 2 21.11 4.55 9.87
N GLU A 3 20.22 3.80 10.44
CA GLU A 3 19.58 2.69 9.75
C GLU A 3 18.61 3.23 8.71
N ASN A 4 18.46 2.51 7.60
CA ASN A 4 17.50 2.89 6.56
C ASN A 4 16.06 2.58 7.03
N GLU A 5 15.31 3.62 7.35
CA GLU A 5 13.93 3.49 7.82
C GLU A 5 13.01 2.78 6.81
N LEU A 6 13.22 3.02 5.52
CA LEU A 6 12.45 2.37 4.47
C LEU A 6 12.70 0.86 4.46
N LEU A 7 13.96 0.46 4.54
CA LEU A 7 14.29 -0.96 4.60
C LEU A 7 13.71 -1.63 5.85
N ILE A 8 13.85 -0.98 7.00
CA ILE A 8 13.32 -1.51 8.27
C ILE A 8 11.81 -1.72 8.16
N ALA A 9 11.10 -0.74 7.63
CA ALA A 9 9.65 -0.84 7.45
C ALA A 9 9.28 -1.95 6.46
N ALA A 10 9.99 -2.02 5.32
CA ALA A 10 9.73 -3.05 4.31
C ALA A 10 9.89 -4.46 4.90
N LEU A 11 10.92 -4.67 5.72
CA LEU A 11 11.14 -5.95 6.38
C LEU A 11 10.03 -6.29 7.37
N LYS A 12 9.51 -5.30 8.09
CA LYS A 12 8.37 -5.52 9.00
C LYS A 12 7.11 -5.93 8.25
N TYR A 13 6.81 -5.28 7.14
CA TYR A 13 5.67 -5.64 6.30
C TYR A 13 5.83 -7.07 5.74
N ALA A 14 7.03 -7.41 5.30
CA ALA A 14 7.33 -8.76 4.81
C ALA A 14 7.11 -9.82 5.91
N THR A 15 7.48 -9.51 7.14
CA THR A 15 7.25 -10.41 8.29
C THR A 15 5.76 -10.67 8.49
N ALA A 16 4.91 -9.70 8.18
CA ALA A 16 3.45 -9.87 8.25
C ALA A 16 2.90 -10.68 7.06
N GLY A 17 3.74 -11.09 6.12
CA GLY A 17 3.34 -11.87 4.95
C GLY A 17 2.98 -11.05 3.72
N TRP A 18 3.19 -9.74 3.76
CA TRP A 18 2.90 -8.88 2.62
C TRP A 18 4.00 -8.97 1.56
N LYS A 19 3.60 -8.90 0.31
CA LYS A 19 4.51 -8.99 -0.85
C LYS A 19 4.97 -7.60 -1.26
N ILE A 20 6.25 -7.34 -1.10
CA ILE A 20 6.88 -6.02 -1.22
C ILE A 20 7.66 -5.93 -2.52
N HIS A 21 7.68 -4.75 -3.13
CA HIS A 21 8.56 -4.43 -4.25
C HIS A 21 8.97 -2.95 -4.20
N PRO A 22 10.14 -2.59 -4.76
CA PRO A 22 10.62 -1.21 -4.72
C PRO A 22 9.95 -0.36 -5.80
N CYS A 23 9.61 0.87 -5.43
CA CYS A 23 9.02 1.85 -6.34
C CYS A 23 9.83 3.15 -6.36
N ARG A 24 9.74 3.87 -7.47
CA ARG A 24 10.30 5.22 -7.58
C ARG A 24 9.40 6.21 -6.81
N LEU A 25 9.92 7.42 -6.60
CA LEU A 25 9.14 8.46 -5.93
C LEU A 25 7.82 8.78 -6.65
N ASP A 26 7.77 8.65 -7.96
CA ASP A 26 6.55 8.86 -8.74
C ASP A 26 5.57 7.67 -8.66
N LYS A 27 5.86 6.71 -7.81
CA LYS A 27 5.08 5.49 -7.55
C LYS A 27 5.27 4.38 -8.60
N THR A 28 6.00 4.62 -9.67
CA THR A 28 6.20 3.57 -10.68
C THR A 28 7.16 2.49 -10.16
N PRO A 29 6.86 1.21 -10.39
CA PRO A 29 7.76 0.14 -9.95
C PRO A 29 9.11 0.21 -10.66
N TYR A 30 10.19 -0.10 -9.94
CA TYR A 30 11.51 -0.29 -10.55
C TYR A 30 11.55 -1.53 -11.45
N LEU A 31 10.77 -2.55 -11.11
CA LEU A 31 10.75 -3.82 -11.83
C LEU A 31 9.54 -3.87 -12.75
N LYS A 32 9.78 -4.13 -14.05
CA LYS A 32 8.70 -4.23 -15.04
C LYS A 32 7.72 -5.35 -14.71
N ASP A 33 8.25 -6.46 -14.20
CA ASP A 33 7.48 -7.64 -13.85
C ASP A 33 7.21 -7.75 -12.36
N TRP A 34 7.01 -6.60 -11.72
CA TRP A 34 6.79 -6.51 -10.27
C TRP A 34 5.71 -7.47 -9.75
N PRO A 35 4.60 -7.76 -10.48
CA PRO A 35 3.58 -8.64 -9.92
C PRO A 35 4.14 -10.03 -9.59
N GLY A 36 4.98 -10.57 -10.45
CA GLY A 36 5.63 -11.87 -10.23
C GLY A 36 6.87 -11.81 -9.36
N LYS A 37 7.38 -10.61 -9.07
CA LYS A 37 8.63 -10.41 -8.32
C LYS A 37 8.40 -9.93 -6.89
N ALA A 38 7.24 -9.32 -6.60
CA ALA A 38 6.93 -8.89 -5.24
C ALA A 38 7.07 -10.05 -4.27
N THR A 39 7.71 -9.80 -3.12
CA THR A 39 8.11 -10.89 -2.23
C THR A 39 8.07 -10.52 -0.76
N SER A 40 7.99 -11.51 0.09
CA SER A 40 8.21 -11.37 1.54
C SER A 40 9.59 -11.90 1.96
N ASP A 41 10.46 -12.26 0.99
CA ASP A 41 11.81 -12.74 1.28
C ASP A 41 12.70 -11.58 1.76
N PRO A 42 13.18 -11.63 3.01
CA PRO A 42 13.99 -10.54 3.55
C PRO A 42 15.32 -10.34 2.81
N ASP A 43 15.93 -11.39 2.29
CA ASP A 43 17.19 -11.27 1.57
C ASP A 43 17.03 -10.49 0.26
N GLN A 44 15.97 -10.79 -0.48
CA GLN A 44 15.65 -10.05 -1.70
C GLN A 44 15.32 -8.60 -1.40
N ILE A 45 14.59 -8.34 -0.33
CA ILE A 45 14.24 -6.98 0.08
C ILE A 45 15.50 -6.18 0.46
N ARG A 46 16.41 -6.79 1.21
CA ARG A 46 17.69 -6.13 1.55
C ARG A 46 18.51 -5.80 0.30
N GLU A 47 18.53 -6.71 -0.67
CA GLU A 47 19.22 -6.47 -1.94
C GLU A 47 18.63 -5.28 -2.69
N TRP A 48 17.31 -5.21 -2.79
CA TRP A 48 16.64 -4.09 -3.47
C TRP A 48 16.94 -2.75 -2.80
N TRP A 49 16.85 -2.67 -1.48
CA TRP A 49 17.09 -1.40 -0.76
C TRP A 49 18.57 -1.09 -0.62
N SER A 50 19.47 -2.05 -0.82
CA SER A 50 20.89 -1.78 -1.01
C SER A 50 21.14 -1.07 -2.35
N LYS A 51 20.44 -1.51 -3.39
CA LYS A 51 20.56 -0.93 -4.73
C LYS A 51 19.82 0.41 -4.85
N TRP A 52 18.64 0.51 -4.25
CA TRP A 52 17.81 1.71 -4.27
C TRP A 52 17.42 2.12 -2.84
N PRO A 53 18.35 2.77 -2.11
CA PRO A 53 18.13 3.09 -0.69
C PRO A 53 16.92 3.99 -0.42
N ASP A 54 16.57 4.83 -1.38
CA ASP A 54 15.45 5.79 -1.25
C ASP A 54 14.15 5.29 -1.88
N ALA A 55 14.11 4.03 -2.30
CA ALA A 55 12.92 3.48 -2.95
C ALA A 55 11.72 3.54 -2.03
N SER A 56 10.57 3.91 -2.60
CA SER A 56 9.29 3.79 -1.92
C SER A 56 8.88 2.33 -1.79
N ILE A 57 8.12 2.02 -0.76
CA ILE A 57 7.69 0.67 -0.47
C ILE A 57 6.37 0.39 -1.19
N GLY A 58 6.41 -0.38 -2.26
CA GLY A 58 5.23 -0.90 -2.93
C GLY A 58 4.80 -2.21 -2.30
N CYS A 59 3.50 -2.42 -2.21
CA CYS A 59 2.92 -3.65 -1.67
C CYS A 59 1.83 -4.16 -2.61
N ALA A 60 2.02 -5.36 -3.13
CA ALA A 60 1.03 -6.00 -3.99
C ALA A 60 -0.24 -6.30 -3.21
N THR A 61 -1.38 -5.90 -3.74
CA THR A 61 -2.69 -6.12 -3.10
C THR A 61 -3.38 -7.38 -3.64
N GLY A 62 -4.51 -7.73 -3.05
CA GLY A 62 -5.28 -8.90 -3.43
C GLY A 62 -4.69 -10.19 -2.88
N GLU A 63 -4.78 -11.26 -3.65
CA GLU A 63 -4.32 -12.60 -3.23
C GLU A 63 -2.85 -12.62 -2.81
N ALA A 64 -2.01 -11.82 -3.46
CA ALA A 64 -0.58 -11.78 -3.17
C ALA A 64 -0.29 -11.52 -1.68
N SER A 65 -0.99 -10.57 -1.06
CA SER A 65 -0.78 -10.19 0.34
C SER A 65 -1.96 -10.54 1.25
N GLY A 66 -3.02 -11.14 0.71
CA GLY A 66 -4.20 -11.53 1.48
C GLY A 66 -5.07 -10.36 1.94
N MET A 67 -4.91 -9.18 1.34
CA MET A 67 -5.68 -7.99 1.68
C MET A 67 -5.97 -7.16 0.43
N TRP A 68 -7.02 -6.36 0.52
CA TRP A 68 -7.34 -5.40 -0.51
C TRP A 68 -7.46 -4.01 0.12
N VAL A 69 -7.43 -2.98 -0.69
CA VAL A 69 -7.41 -1.59 -0.20
C VAL A 69 -8.51 -0.81 -0.88
N LEU A 70 -9.27 -0.07 -0.07
CA LEU A 70 -10.23 0.92 -0.55
C LEU A 70 -9.53 2.28 -0.49
N ASP A 71 -9.30 2.86 -1.65
CA ASP A 71 -8.58 4.12 -1.81
C ASP A 71 -9.60 5.25 -1.96
N ALA A 72 -9.57 6.20 -1.03
CA ALA A 72 -10.49 7.34 -0.98
C ALA A 72 -9.76 8.62 -1.32
N ASP A 73 -9.91 9.08 -2.54
CA ASP A 73 -9.28 10.30 -3.04
C ASP A 73 -10.10 11.54 -2.71
N LEU A 74 -9.39 12.64 -2.44
CA LEU A 74 -10.02 13.94 -2.27
C LEU A 74 -10.55 14.45 -3.62
N PRO A 75 -11.65 15.22 -3.65
CA PRO A 75 -12.49 15.58 -2.49
C PRO A 75 -13.64 14.60 -2.21
N ASP A 76 -13.98 13.74 -3.15
CA ASP A 76 -15.24 12.97 -3.12
C ASP A 76 -15.18 11.69 -2.27
N GLY A 77 -13.99 11.08 -2.16
CA GLY A 77 -13.82 9.79 -1.49
C GLY A 77 -14.17 9.80 0.00
N PRO A 78 -13.58 10.71 0.82
CA PRO A 78 -13.86 10.72 2.25
C PRO A 78 -15.33 10.88 2.62
N PRO A 79 -16.13 11.76 1.97
CA PRO A 79 -17.57 11.80 2.24
C PRO A 79 -18.29 10.49 1.94
N GLU A 80 -17.87 9.77 0.90
CA GLU A 80 -18.46 8.46 0.57
C GLU A 80 -18.16 7.44 1.66
N ILE A 81 -16.91 7.42 2.16
CA ILE A 81 -16.52 6.53 3.25
C ILE A 81 -17.36 6.78 4.50
N GLU A 82 -17.58 8.05 4.84
CA GLU A 82 -18.41 8.40 6.00
C GLU A 82 -19.83 7.89 5.86
N ARG A 83 -20.41 8.00 4.66
CA ARG A 83 -21.75 7.49 4.38
C ARG A 83 -21.87 5.97 4.51
N MET A 84 -20.82 5.24 4.18
CA MET A 84 -20.80 3.78 4.21
C MET A 84 -20.80 3.22 5.63
N LYS A 85 -20.37 3.99 6.62
CA LYS A 85 -20.28 3.56 8.03
C LYS A 85 -19.54 2.23 8.19
N LEU A 86 -18.36 2.15 7.57
CA LEU A 86 -17.54 0.94 7.59
C LEU A 86 -16.96 0.67 8.98
N PRO A 87 -16.67 -0.60 9.31
CA PRO A 87 -15.96 -0.93 10.54
C PRO A 87 -14.58 -0.26 10.55
N ARG A 88 -14.02 -0.08 11.73
CA ARG A 88 -12.65 0.44 11.87
C ARG A 88 -11.66 -0.63 11.40
N THR A 89 -10.67 -0.22 10.63
CA THR A 89 -9.63 -1.09 10.10
C THR A 89 -8.32 -0.32 9.99
N LEU A 90 -7.23 -1.04 9.69
CA LEU A 90 -5.94 -0.42 9.43
C LEU A 90 -6.09 0.64 8.33
N THR A 91 -5.66 1.87 8.61
CA THR A 91 -5.86 3.01 7.71
C THR A 91 -4.60 3.83 7.61
N GLN A 92 -4.21 4.21 6.39
CA GLN A 92 -3.16 5.19 6.17
C GLN A 92 -3.71 6.43 5.49
N GLN A 93 -3.08 7.58 5.78
CA GLN A 93 -3.26 8.78 5.00
C GLN A 93 -2.18 8.83 3.94
N THR A 94 -2.56 9.09 2.70
CA THR A 94 -1.60 9.25 1.61
C THR A 94 -0.95 10.62 1.70
N GLY A 95 0.25 10.77 1.11
CA GLY A 95 0.93 12.05 1.11
C GLY A 95 0.19 13.16 0.36
N GLY A 96 -0.78 12.79 -0.47
CA GLY A 96 -1.65 13.74 -1.17
C GLY A 96 -2.90 14.14 -0.39
N GLY A 97 -3.10 13.61 0.81
CA GLY A 97 -4.22 13.94 1.70
C GLY A 97 -5.41 13.00 1.65
N GLY A 98 -5.42 12.03 0.74
CA GLY A 98 -6.45 10.99 0.71
C GLY A 98 -6.21 9.90 1.76
N PHE A 99 -7.06 8.89 1.76
CA PHE A 99 -7.00 7.81 2.75
C PHE A 99 -7.07 6.46 2.06
N GLN A 100 -6.42 5.46 2.66
CA GLN A 100 -6.45 4.07 2.20
C GLN A 100 -6.79 3.16 3.35
N TYR A 101 -7.84 2.36 3.16
CA TYR A 101 -8.41 1.46 4.17
C TYR A 101 -8.10 0.02 3.75
N PHE A 102 -7.47 -0.74 4.65
CA PHE A 102 -6.99 -2.09 4.37
C PHE A 102 -7.97 -3.12 4.90
N TRP A 103 -8.36 -4.07 4.06
CA TRP A 103 -9.35 -5.09 4.37
C TRP A 103 -8.82 -6.48 4.10
N ASN A 104 -9.17 -7.43 4.95
CA ASN A 104 -8.80 -8.83 4.74
C ASN A 104 -9.61 -9.40 3.57
N SER A 105 -8.93 -10.05 2.63
CA SER A 105 -9.59 -10.68 1.48
C SER A 105 -10.37 -11.94 1.84
N ASN A 106 -10.00 -12.62 2.94
CA ASN A 106 -10.64 -13.86 3.38
C ASN A 106 -10.75 -14.91 2.27
N GLY A 107 -9.73 -14.98 1.40
CA GLY A 107 -9.72 -15.91 0.27
C GLY A 107 -10.62 -15.52 -0.90
N THR A 108 -11.27 -14.37 -0.82
CA THR A 108 -12.14 -13.87 -1.91
C THR A 108 -11.30 -13.17 -2.98
N GLU A 109 -11.63 -13.42 -4.24
CA GLU A 109 -11.02 -12.69 -5.35
C GLU A 109 -11.56 -11.27 -5.41
N ILE A 110 -10.67 -10.30 -5.22
CA ILE A 110 -11.02 -8.88 -5.30
C ILE A 110 -10.25 -8.28 -6.48
N ARG A 111 -10.97 -7.71 -7.42
CA ARG A 111 -10.37 -7.10 -8.62
C ARG A 111 -10.17 -5.62 -8.43
N ASN A 112 -9.15 -5.07 -9.11
CA ASN A 112 -8.98 -3.63 -9.21
C ASN A 112 -10.19 -3.00 -9.86
N SER A 113 -10.62 -1.85 -9.35
CA SER A 113 -11.65 -1.05 -10.00
C SER A 113 -11.45 0.43 -9.66
N ALA A 114 -11.87 1.30 -10.58
CA ALA A 114 -11.83 2.74 -10.40
C ALA A 114 -13.26 3.27 -10.37
N ARG A 115 -13.63 3.93 -9.27
CA ARG A 115 -14.91 4.63 -9.08
C ARG A 115 -16.19 3.79 -9.22
N LYS A 116 -16.05 2.46 -9.25
CA LYS A 116 -17.23 1.57 -9.38
C LYS A 116 -18.04 1.47 -8.10
N VAL A 117 -17.41 1.63 -6.95
CA VAL A 117 -18.09 1.55 -5.64
C VAL A 117 -18.57 2.91 -5.16
N GLY A 118 -18.10 3.99 -5.78
CA GLY A 118 -18.54 5.35 -5.45
C GLY A 118 -17.59 6.41 -5.99
N PRO A 119 -18.01 7.69 -5.96
CA PRO A 119 -17.15 8.80 -6.40
C PRO A 119 -15.89 8.91 -5.54
N GLY A 120 -14.75 9.04 -6.18
CA GLY A 120 -13.45 9.16 -5.51
C GLY A 120 -12.98 7.89 -4.83
N LEU A 121 -13.61 6.74 -5.06
CA LEU A 121 -13.25 5.47 -4.46
C LEU A 121 -12.70 4.49 -5.51
N ASP A 122 -11.50 3.99 -5.26
CA ASP A 122 -10.87 2.96 -6.08
C ASP A 122 -10.62 1.72 -5.22
N VAL A 123 -10.72 0.55 -5.83
CA VAL A 123 -10.37 -0.71 -5.19
C VAL A 123 -9.03 -1.20 -5.73
N ARG A 124 -8.10 -1.48 -4.83
CA ARG A 124 -6.84 -2.12 -5.15
C ARG A 124 -6.91 -3.57 -4.69
N GLY A 125 -7.05 -4.46 -5.65
CA GLY A 125 -7.13 -5.90 -5.42
C GLY A 125 -6.06 -6.64 -6.20
N ASN A 126 -6.44 -7.77 -6.80
CA ASN A 126 -5.52 -8.58 -7.61
C ASN A 126 -4.94 -7.76 -8.76
N GLY A 127 -3.62 -7.82 -8.91
CA GLY A 127 -2.91 -7.08 -9.94
C GLY A 127 -2.66 -5.61 -9.61
N GLY A 128 -3.05 -5.15 -8.42
CA GLY A 128 -2.81 -3.80 -7.95
C GLY A 128 -1.70 -3.74 -6.91
N TYR A 129 -1.35 -2.51 -6.54
CA TYR A 129 -0.41 -2.27 -5.45
C TYR A 129 -0.70 -0.91 -4.81
N VAL A 130 -0.21 -0.75 -3.59
CA VAL A 130 -0.25 0.52 -2.86
C VAL A 130 1.15 0.86 -2.38
N ILE A 131 1.37 2.13 -2.04
CA ILE A 131 2.60 2.59 -1.41
C ILE A 131 2.37 2.62 0.11
N LEU A 132 3.37 2.24 0.88
CA LEU A 132 3.24 2.11 2.34
C LEU A 132 4.14 3.11 3.10
N PRO A 133 3.70 3.51 4.32
CA PRO A 133 4.55 4.35 5.18
C PRO A 133 5.90 3.66 5.48
N PRO A 134 6.99 4.38 5.64
CA PRO A 134 7.14 5.83 5.68
C PRO A 134 7.49 6.46 4.33
N SER A 135 7.11 5.86 3.23
CA SER A 135 7.41 6.35 1.88
C SER A 135 6.95 7.79 1.70
N LYS A 136 7.67 8.52 0.84
CA LYS A 136 7.31 9.89 0.49
C LYS A 136 6.38 9.91 -0.71
N HIS A 137 5.55 10.95 -0.78
CA HIS A 137 4.64 11.17 -1.90
C HIS A 137 5.27 12.18 -2.88
N PRO A 138 4.97 12.10 -4.20
CA PRO A 138 5.49 13.07 -5.17
C PRO A 138 5.21 14.53 -4.83
N SER A 139 4.12 14.82 -4.12
CA SER A 139 3.78 16.18 -3.66
C SER A 139 4.68 16.71 -2.55
N GLY A 140 5.56 15.88 -1.99
CA GLY A 140 6.41 16.22 -0.84
C GLY A 140 5.84 15.76 0.50
N GLY A 141 4.59 15.30 0.53
CA GLY A 141 3.98 14.70 1.71
C GLY A 141 4.51 13.29 1.98
N GLN A 142 4.06 12.67 3.04
CA GLN A 142 4.49 11.35 3.46
C GLN A 142 3.28 10.46 3.75
N TYR A 143 3.38 9.18 3.36
CA TYR A 143 2.40 8.18 3.75
C TYR A 143 2.53 7.91 5.24
N THR A 144 1.43 7.93 5.97
CA THR A 144 1.42 7.85 7.43
C THR A 144 0.27 6.97 7.90
N TRP A 145 0.56 6.03 8.80
CA TRP A 145 -0.50 5.28 9.47
C TRP A 145 -1.27 6.22 10.40
N ILE A 146 -2.58 6.33 10.23
CA ILE A 146 -3.42 7.14 11.11
C ILE A 146 -4.28 6.29 12.04
N LEU A 147 -4.51 5.02 11.70
CA LEU A 147 -5.15 4.05 12.57
C LEU A 147 -4.39 2.73 12.45
N LYS A 148 -3.58 2.42 13.46
CA LYS A 148 -2.82 1.16 13.55
C LYS A 148 -3.70 0.12 14.23
N LYS A 149 -4.68 -0.38 13.49
CA LYS A 149 -5.59 -1.39 13.96
C LYS A 149 -5.38 -2.66 13.16
N LYS A 150 -5.86 -3.79 13.69
CA LYS A 150 -5.89 -5.03 12.95
C LYS A 150 -6.74 -4.88 11.69
N ILE A 151 -6.33 -5.51 10.59
CA ILE A 151 -7.10 -5.51 9.36
C ILE A 151 -8.43 -6.21 9.58
N ALA A 152 -9.50 -5.51 9.26
CA ALA A 152 -10.84 -6.07 9.38
C ALA A 152 -11.21 -6.99 8.21
#